data_b05274431a4e08490f4d3c5e3d2295db
#
_entry.id   b05274431a4e08490f4d3c5e3d2295db
#
_cell.length_a   1.000
_cell.length_b   1.000
_cell.length_c   1.000
_cell.angle_alpha   90.00
_cell.angle_beta   90.00
_cell.angle_gamma   90.00
#
_symmetry.space_group_name_H-M   'P 1'
#
loop_
_entity.id
_entity.type
_entity.pdbx_description
1 polymer ?
#
loop_
_entity_poly.entity_id
_entity_poly.type
_entity_poly.pdbx_seq_one_letter_code
_entity_poly.pdbx_strand_id
1 'polypeptide(L)'
;MSHPVTQDSSRKRSLPRPEADLFCRVIDNFGDIGVCWRLARCLARDHGWHVRLWVDAPDALTRIKPHGAAEPGIEVLHWTDDATTCVPAGCVIEAFACDLPPAFVTAMAAQHPPPRWINLEYLSAEDWVEDCHGLPSHDAASGLTKRFFFPGFTARTGGLLRERDLPAQRDAWLADTTARKRDLARLGVTVDGGALQLSLFSYESPSIATLIDALAAHAQPVQLWVPESRSLTVAAEALGRALRAGDVVRRGALSLHVLAFMDQDDYDHLLWQCDLNIVRGEDSFVRAQWAARPMLWHIYPQDAG
;
A
#
# COMPACT_ATOMS: atom_id res chain seq x y z
N MET A 1 -63.01 20.01 1.07
CA MET A 1 -61.97 19.61 0.08
C MET A 1 -60.68 19.43 0.84
N SER A 2 -60.36 18.18 1.22
CA SER A 2 -59.20 17.82 2.03
C SER A 2 -58.18 17.20 1.11
N HIS A 3 -57.00 17.82 1.02
CA HIS A 3 -55.85 17.24 0.29
C HIS A 3 -55.14 16.18 1.15
N PRO A 4 -54.80 15.05 0.61
CA PRO A 4 -54.00 14.07 1.34
C PRO A 4 -52.53 14.48 1.32
N VAL A 5 -51.91 14.47 2.49
CA VAL A 5 -50.47 14.61 2.71
C VAL A 5 -49.79 13.33 2.22
N THR A 6 -49.01 13.43 1.17
CA THR A 6 -48.14 12.38 0.70
C THR A 6 -46.98 12.21 1.68
N GLN A 7 -46.96 11.09 2.40
CA GLN A 7 -45.80 10.66 3.17
C GLN A 7 -44.69 10.25 2.19
N ASP A 8 -43.64 11.07 2.16
CA ASP A 8 -42.37 10.74 1.53
C ASP A 8 -41.62 9.71 2.42
N SER A 9 -41.84 8.45 2.12
CA SER A 9 -41.07 7.36 2.72
C SER A 9 -39.69 7.34 2.07
N SER A 10 -38.73 8.08 2.64
CA SER A 10 -37.31 7.92 2.35
C SER A 10 -36.90 6.46 2.62
N ARG A 11 -36.94 5.63 1.57
CA ARG A 11 -36.33 4.30 1.56
C ARG A 11 -34.84 4.50 1.89
N LYS A 12 -34.45 4.21 3.12
CA LYS A 12 -33.05 3.92 3.44
C LYS A 12 -32.63 2.80 2.47
N ARG A 13 -31.85 3.14 1.45
CA ARG A 13 -31.18 2.13 0.63
C ARG A 13 -30.31 1.33 1.61
N SER A 14 -30.69 0.09 1.88
CA SER A 14 -29.78 -0.83 2.57
C SER A 14 -28.53 -0.93 1.71
N LEU A 15 -27.36 -0.68 2.30
CA LEU A 15 -26.11 -0.93 1.63
C LEU A 15 -26.09 -2.38 1.13
N PRO A 16 -25.56 -2.65 -0.06
CA PRO A 16 -25.41 -4.00 -0.55
C PRO A 16 -24.63 -4.83 0.47
N ARG A 17 -24.96 -6.11 0.56
CA ARG A 17 -24.23 -7.04 1.45
C ARG A 17 -22.77 -7.07 1.00
N PRO A 18 -21.78 -6.94 1.91
CA PRO A 18 -20.37 -6.97 1.53
C PRO A 18 -19.99 -8.34 0.95
N GLU A 19 -19.19 -8.33 -0.11
CA GLU A 19 -18.63 -9.53 -0.71
C GLU A 19 -17.37 -10.00 0.02
N ALA A 20 -16.60 -9.08 0.61
CA ALA A 20 -15.39 -9.39 1.34
C ALA A 20 -15.27 -8.65 2.67
N ASP A 21 -14.73 -9.36 3.67
CA ASP A 21 -14.12 -8.81 4.88
C ASP A 21 -12.60 -8.97 4.78
N LEU A 22 -11.87 -7.90 4.86
CA LEU A 22 -10.41 -7.88 4.85
C LEU A 22 -9.91 -7.34 6.18
N PHE A 23 -9.27 -8.20 6.97
CA PHE A 23 -8.72 -7.84 8.28
C PHE A 23 -7.24 -7.53 8.17
N CYS A 24 -6.84 -6.42 8.75
CA CYS A 24 -5.46 -5.94 8.81
C CYS A 24 -5.11 -5.55 10.25
N ARG A 25 -4.04 -6.12 10.78
CA ARG A 25 -3.35 -5.64 11.98
C ARG A 25 -2.11 -4.88 11.55
N VAL A 26 -1.96 -3.66 12.01
CA VAL A 26 -0.84 -2.79 11.63
C VAL A 26 0.36 -3.08 12.53
N ILE A 27 1.36 -3.80 12.03
CA ILE A 27 2.59 -4.16 12.74
C ILE A 27 3.76 -3.30 12.25
N ASP A 28 3.98 -3.21 10.94
CA ASP A 28 5.03 -2.37 10.33
C ASP A 28 4.44 -1.06 9.79
N ASN A 29 4.20 -0.12 10.68
CA ASN A 29 3.76 1.27 10.40
C ASN A 29 2.72 1.39 9.27
N PHE A 30 3.17 1.38 8.00
CA PHE A 30 2.32 1.61 6.84
C PHE A 30 2.37 0.47 5.81
N GLY A 31 3.25 -0.54 6.01
CA GLY A 31 3.41 -1.65 5.06
C GLY A 31 2.14 -2.47 4.94
N ASP A 32 1.70 -3.02 6.06
CA ASP A 32 0.55 -3.93 6.12
C ASP A 32 -0.72 -3.26 5.63
N ILE A 33 -1.02 -2.09 6.19
CA ILE A 33 -2.22 -1.33 5.78
C ILE A 33 -2.13 -0.82 4.34
N GLY A 34 -0.93 -0.54 3.83
CA GLY A 34 -0.71 -0.13 2.45
C GLY A 34 -1.11 -1.21 1.46
N VAL A 35 -0.66 -2.44 1.68
CA VAL A 35 -1.03 -3.62 0.86
C VAL A 35 -2.54 -3.90 0.97
N CYS A 36 -3.09 -3.91 2.18
CA CYS A 36 -4.51 -4.16 2.40
C CYS A 36 -5.39 -3.10 1.75
N TRP A 37 -5.02 -1.82 1.84
CA TRP A 37 -5.73 -0.74 1.19
C TRP A 37 -5.74 -0.88 -0.35
N ARG A 38 -4.58 -1.20 -0.96
CA ARG A 38 -4.51 -1.47 -2.41
C ARG A 38 -5.35 -2.68 -2.80
N LEU A 39 -5.29 -3.76 -2.03
CA LEU A 39 -6.10 -4.95 -2.29
C LEU A 39 -7.60 -4.62 -2.24
N ALA A 40 -8.05 -3.88 -1.22
CA ALA A 40 -9.44 -3.45 -1.12
C ALA A 40 -9.85 -2.61 -2.34
N ARG A 41 -8.97 -1.67 -2.80
CA ARG A 41 -9.20 -0.87 -4.00
C ARG A 41 -9.29 -1.73 -5.27
N CYS A 42 -8.41 -2.69 -5.45
CA CYS A 42 -8.46 -3.62 -6.58
C CYS A 42 -9.78 -4.41 -6.58
N LEU A 43 -10.18 -4.98 -5.43
CA LEU A 43 -11.43 -5.71 -5.31
C LEU A 43 -12.65 -4.83 -5.63
N ALA A 44 -12.67 -3.60 -5.13
CA ALA A 44 -13.77 -2.68 -5.35
C ALA A 44 -13.80 -2.13 -6.79
N ARG A 45 -12.68 -1.61 -7.30
CA ARG A 45 -12.63 -0.94 -8.61
C ARG A 45 -12.63 -1.90 -9.79
N ASP A 46 -11.85 -3.00 -9.71
CA ASP A 46 -11.65 -3.92 -10.84
C ASP A 46 -12.70 -5.03 -10.88
N HIS A 47 -13.29 -5.37 -9.73
CA HIS A 47 -14.24 -6.46 -9.59
C HIS A 47 -15.63 -6.01 -9.12
N GLY A 48 -15.80 -4.75 -8.75
CA GLY A 48 -17.07 -4.20 -8.29
C GLY A 48 -17.53 -4.73 -6.94
N TRP A 49 -16.61 -5.23 -6.13
CA TRP A 49 -16.92 -5.77 -4.81
C TRP A 49 -17.18 -4.67 -3.79
N HIS A 50 -18.09 -4.93 -2.86
CA HIS A 50 -18.20 -4.15 -1.64
C HIS A 50 -17.32 -4.80 -0.56
N VAL A 51 -16.28 -4.08 -0.11
CA VAL A 51 -15.26 -4.58 0.81
C VAL A 51 -15.38 -3.85 2.14
N ARG A 52 -15.42 -4.60 3.24
CA ARG A 52 -15.19 -4.06 4.58
C ARG A 52 -13.73 -4.27 4.94
N LEU A 53 -12.99 -3.18 5.05
CA LEU A 53 -11.60 -3.17 5.51
C LEU A 53 -11.56 -2.93 7.01
N TRP A 54 -11.26 -3.96 7.76
CA TRP A 54 -11.14 -3.94 9.22
C TRP A 54 -9.70 -3.61 9.62
N VAL A 55 -9.49 -2.54 10.36
CA VAL A 55 -8.16 -2.04 10.77
C VAL A 55 -8.14 -1.84 12.27
N ASP A 56 -7.12 -2.35 12.96
CA ASP A 56 -6.92 -2.17 14.40
C ASP A 56 -6.38 -0.76 14.75
N ALA A 57 -5.66 -0.13 13.81
CA ALA A 57 -5.10 1.20 13.94
C ALA A 57 -5.55 2.14 12.79
N PRO A 58 -6.79 2.66 12.80
CA PRO A 58 -7.34 3.49 11.70
C PRO A 58 -6.53 4.75 11.38
N ASP A 59 -5.81 5.30 12.36
CA ASP A 59 -4.94 6.46 12.17
C ASP A 59 -3.81 6.20 11.15
N ALA A 60 -3.34 4.94 11.06
CA ALA A 60 -2.34 4.56 10.07
C ALA A 60 -2.89 4.73 8.64
N LEU A 61 -4.15 4.36 8.41
CA LEU A 61 -4.81 4.54 7.12
C LEU A 61 -4.98 6.03 6.78
N THR A 62 -5.31 6.87 7.75
CA THR A 62 -5.46 8.31 7.55
C THR A 62 -4.16 8.94 7.03
N ARG A 63 -3.01 8.43 7.44
CA ARG A 63 -1.70 8.91 6.98
C ARG A 63 -1.39 8.53 5.54
N ILE A 64 -1.68 7.30 5.12
CA ILE A 64 -1.44 6.87 3.73
C ILE A 64 -2.53 7.36 2.77
N LYS A 65 -3.61 7.96 3.30
CA LYS A 65 -4.72 8.57 2.59
C LYS A 65 -5.08 9.93 3.17
N PRO A 66 -4.18 10.93 3.12
CA PRO A 66 -4.35 12.20 3.83
C PRO A 66 -5.57 13.01 3.36
N HIS A 67 -6.09 12.75 2.16
CA HIS A 67 -7.23 13.49 1.62
C HIS A 67 -8.60 12.90 1.99
N GLY A 68 -8.64 11.85 2.82
CA GLY A 68 -9.87 11.35 3.49
C GLY A 68 -11.05 10.97 2.59
N ALA A 69 -10.91 11.03 1.26
CA ALA A 69 -12.00 10.76 0.33
C ALA A 69 -12.52 9.34 0.51
N ALA A 70 -13.84 9.19 0.64
CA ALA A 70 -14.47 7.89 0.64
C ALA A 70 -14.13 7.18 -0.68
N GLU A 71 -13.69 5.94 -0.60
CA GLU A 71 -13.47 5.11 -1.77
C GLU A 71 -14.75 4.33 -2.06
N PRO A 72 -15.39 4.50 -3.23
CA PRO A 72 -16.60 3.77 -3.55
C PRO A 72 -16.39 2.25 -3.45
N GLY A 73 -17.30 1.58 -2.77
CA GLY A 73 -17.23 0.12 -2.57
C GLY A 73 -16.34 -0.32 -1.40
N ILE A 74 -15.72 0.60 -0.65
CA ILE A 74 -14.93 0.26 0.53
C ILE A 74 -15.52 0.93 1.77
N GLU A 75 -15.77 0.14 2.80
CA GLU A 75 -16.13 0.57 4.13
C GLU A 75 -14.96 0.27 5.07
N VAL A 76 -14.40 1.29 5.72
CA VAL A 76 -13.31 1.13 6.69
C VAL A 76 -13.89 1.05 8.09
N LEU A 77 -13.56 -0.02 8.80
CA LEU A 77 -14.06 -0.32 10.14
C LEU A 77 -12.91 -0.52 11.11
N HIS A 78 -13.08 0.00 12.32
CA HIS A 78 -12.17 -0.31 13.41
C HIS A 78 -12.55 -1.64 14.04
N TRP A 79 -11.57 -2.51 14.31
CA TRP A 79 -11.78 -3.76 15.02
C TRP A 79 -10.86 -3.89 16.21
N THR A 80 -11.34 -4.61 17.22
CA THR A 80 -10.60 -5.00 18.42
C THR A 80 -10.88 -6.48 18.66
N ASP A 81 -10.07 -7.14 19.47
CA ASP A 81 -10.22 -8.57 19.76
C ASP A 81 -11.61 -8.93 20.34
N ASP A 82 -12.29 -7.95 20.96
CA ASP A 82 -13.62 -8.13 21.59
C ASP A 82 -14.81 -7.75 20.70
N ALA A 83 -14.60 -7.12 19.56
CA ALA A 83 -15.67 -6.40 18.87
C ALA A 83 -15.84 -6.78 17.40
N THR A 84 -16.59 -7.84 17.14
CA THR A 84 -17.14 -8.00 15.80
C THR A 84 -18.45 -8.77 15.82
N THR A 85 -19.56 -8.04 15.89
CA THR A 85 -20.94 -8.59 15.93
C THR A 85 -21.66 -8.49 14.60
N CYS A 86 -20.96 -8.43 13.45
CA CYS A 86 -21.60 -8.37 12.15
C CYS A 86 -21.70 -9.76 11.49
N VAL A 87 -22.59 -9.88 10.51
CA VAL A 87 -22.65 -11.05 9.66
C VAL A 87 -21.43 -11.06 8.74
N PRO A 88 -20.57 -12.11 8.79
CA PRO A 88 -19.41 -12.21 7.90
C PRO A 88 -19.79 -12.20 6.42
N ALA A 89 -18.93 -11.62 5.59
CA ALA A 89 -19.05 -11.65 4.13
C ALA A 89 -18.80 -13.06 3.57
N GLY A 90 -19.12 -13.28 2.29
CA GLY A 90 -18.88 -14.58 1.64
C GLY A 90 -17.40 -14.93 1.43
N CYS A 91 -16.53 -13.95 1.50
CA CYS A 91 -15.07 -14.09 1.50
C CYS A 91 -14.50 -13.36 2.70
N VAL A 92 -13.64 -14.01 3.47
CA VAL A 92 -12.92 -13.42 4.61
C VAL A 92 -11.45 -13.56 4.38
N ILE A 93 -10.73 -12.44 4.37
CA ILE A 93 -9.29 -12.37 4.16
C ILE A 93 -8.65 -11.92 5.47
N GLU A 94 -7.81 -12.77 6.01
CA GLU A 94 -6.93 -12.53 7.15
C GLU A 94 -5.56 -12.14 6.58
N ALA A 95 -5.18 -10.88 6.71
CA ALA A 95 -3.89 -10.43 6.19
C ALA A 95 -2.78 -10.67 7.21
N PHE A 96 -1.67 -11.29 6.74
CA PHE A 96 -0.42 -11.45 7.48
C PHE A 96 -0.61 -12.16 8.82
N ALA A 97 -1.45 -13.18 8.84
CA ALA A 97 -1.79 -13.98 10.02
C ALA A 97 -2.20 -13.10 11.23
N CYS A 98 -3.06 -12.10 11.00
CA CYS A 98 -3.45 -11.13 12.04
C CYS A 98 -4.36 -11.69 13.13
N ASP A 99 -4.72 -12.97 13.06
CA ASP A 99 -5.63 -13.69 13.95
C ASP A 99 -7.00 -13.00 14.09
N LEU A 100 -8.00 -13.58 13.47
CA LEU A 100 -9.36 -13.03 13.51
C LEU A 100 -9.96 -13.10 14.92
N PRO A 101 -10.82 -12.15 15.32
CA PRO A 101 -11.53 -12.21 16.59
C PRO A 101 -12.30 -13.53 16.73
N PRO A 102 -12.20 -14.25 17.88
CA PRO A 102 -12.87 -15.54 18.07
C PRO A 102 -14.40 -15.50 17.84
N ALA A 103 -15.03 -14.39 18.22
CA ALA A 103 -16.46 -14.18 17.98
C ALA A 103 -16.81 -14.11 16.49
N PHE A 104 -15.92 -13.51 15.67
CA PHE A 104 -16.09 -13.45 14.23
C PHE A 104 -15.92 -14.83 13.58
N VAL A 105 -14.91 -15.60 14.00
CA VAL A 105 -14.70 -16.99 13.55
C VAL A 105 -15.90 -17.86 13.88
N THR A 106 -16.47 -17.70 15.08
CA THR A 106 -17.71 -18.41 15.50
C THR A 106 -18.88 -18.03 14.58
N ALA A 107 -19.03 -16.74 14.23
CA ALA A 107 -20.07 -16.29 13.31
C ALA A 107 -19.85 -16.81 11.89
N MET A 108 -18.60 -16.96 11.44
CA MET A 108 -18.28 -17.62 10.15
C MET A 108 -18.70 -19.08 10.14
N ALA A 109 -18.41 -19.82 11.22
CA ALA A 109 -18.77 -21.25 11.34
C ALA A 109 -20.28 -21.48 11.39
N ALA A 110 -21.05 -20.51 11.86
CA ALA A 110 -22.51 -20.59 11.91
C ALA A 110 -23.18 -20.37 10.55
N GLN A 111 -22.47 -19.89 9.51
CA GLN A 111 -23.03 -19.67 8.18
C GLN A 111 -23.10 -20.97 7.36
N HIS A 112 -24.14 -21.07 6.50
CA HIS A 112 -24.32 -22.17 5.60
C HIS A 112 -24.67 -21.67 4.17
N PRO A 113 -23.73 -21.77 3.18
CA PRO A 113 -22.36 -22.29 3.33
C PRO A 113 -21.46 -21.34 4.15
N PRO A 114 -20.41 -21.84 4.79
CA PRO A 114 -19.43 -21.00 5.48
C PRO A 114 -18.65 -20.12 4.48
N PRO A 115 -18.12 -18.96 4.90
CA PRO A 115 -17.31 -18.11 4.05
C PRO A 115 -16.05 -18.82 3.55
N ARG A 116 -15.54 -18.37 2.43
CA ARG A 116 -14.17 -18.71 2.01
C ARG A 116 -13.19 -17.94 2.90
N TRP A 117 -12.36 -18.64 3.64
CA TRP A 117 -11.35 -18.05 4.49
C TRP A 117 -9.98 -18.14 3.84
N ILE A 118 -9.36 -16.99 3.63
CA ILE A 118 -8.04 -16.84 3.00
C ILE A 118 -7.09 -16.19 4.00
N ASN A 119 -5.91 -16.79 4.19
CA ASN A 119 -4.80 -16.13 4.86
C ASN A 119 -3.88 -15.55 3.79
N LEU A 120 -3.87 -14.23 3.68
CA LEU A 120 -2.95 -13.51 2.79
C LEU A 120 -1.61 -13.36 3.47
N GLU A 121 -0.59 -13.97 2.93
CA GLU A 121 0.78 -13.91 3.41
C GLU A 121 1.57 -12.77 2.78
N TYR A 122 2.74 -12.48 3.34
CA TYR A 122 3.69 -11.54 2.78
C TYR A 122 4.22 -12.01 1.43
N LEU A 123 4.63 -11.05 0.60
CA LEU A 123 5.33 -11.33 -0.65
C LEU A 123 6.65 -12.03 -0.36
N SER A 124 6.88 -13.16 -1.02
CA SER A 124 8.12 -13.89 -0.89
C SER A 124 8.65 -14.38 -2.24
N ALA A 125 9.98 -14.44 -2.36
CA ALA A 125 10.69 -15.05 -3.48
C ALA A 125 11.33 -16.40 -3.12
N GLU A 126 11.05 -16.92 -1.92
CA GLU A 126 11.54 -18.19 -1.45
C GLU A 126 10.87 -19.36 -2.18
N ASP A 127 11.61 -20.38 -2.53
CA ASP A 127 11.11 -21.52 -3.33
C ASP A 127 9.97 -22.26 -2.62
N TRP A 128 10.04 -22.37 -1.29
CA TRP A 128 9.03 -23.11 -0.50
C TRP A 128 7.62 -22.52 -0.57
N VAL A 129 7.47 -21.24 -0.89
CA VAL A 129 6.14 -20.60 -0.96
C VAL A 129 5.28 -21.17 -2.09
N GLU A 130 5.91 -21.69 -3.15
CA GLU A 130 5.19 -22.36 -4.25
C GLU A 130 4.45 -23.60 -3.77
N ASP A 131 5.04 -24.35 -2.86
CA ASP A 131 4.43 -25.56 -2.30
C ASP A 131 3.40 -25.25 -1.23
N CYS A 132 3.45 -24.06 -0.62
CA CYS A 132 2.50 -23.60 0.40
C CYS A 132 1.31 -22.85 -0.16
N HIS A 133 1.43 -22.25 -1.36
CA HIS A 133 0.34 -21.49 -1.96
C HIS A 133 -0.89 -22.37 -2.24
N GLY A 134 -2.04 -21.94 -1.71
CA GLY A 134 -3.31 -22.67 -1.85
C GLY A 134 -3.50 -23.83 -0.88
N LEU A 135 -2.49 -24.18 -0.05
CA LEU A 135 -2.63 -25.23 0.95
C LEU A 135 -3.74 -24.90 1.95
N PRO A 136 -4.53 -25.90 2.33
CA PRO A 136 -5.52 -25.73 3.39
C PRO A 136 -4.88 -25.83 4.79
N SER A 137 -5.38 -25.02 5.72
CA SER A 137 -5.13 -25.15 7.15
C SER A 137 -6.47 -25.31 7.86
N HIS A 138 -6.63 -26.42 8.56
CA HIS A 138 -7.86 -26.71 9.28
C HIS A 138 -7.82 -26.13 10.68
N ASP A 139 -8.77 -25.27 11.02
CA ASP A 139 -8.96 -24.76 12.38
C ASP A 139 -9.84 -25.75 13.18
N ALA A 140 -9.21 -26.49 14.09
CA ALA A 140 -9.88 -27.52 14.87
C ALA A 140 -10.97 -26.96 15.82
N ALA A 141 -10.87 -25.71 16.21
CA ALA A 141 -11.81 -25.08 17.15
C ALA A 141 -13.14 -24.74 16.48
N SER A 142 -13.10 -24.20 15.26
CA SER A 142 -14.30 -23.80 14.50
C SER A 142 -14.76 -24.82 13.48
N GLY A 143 -13.91 -25.78 13.10
CA GLY A 143 -14.15 -26.71 12.00
C GLY A 143 -14.00 -26.08 10.61
N LEU A 144 -13.59 -24.82 10.53
CA LEU A 144 -13.36 -24.11 9.26
C LEU A 144 -12.02 -24.47 8.66
N THR A 145 -11.88 -24.20 7.38
CA THR A 145 -10.59 -24.38 6.67
C THR A 145 -10.23 -23.06 6.01
N LYS A 146 -9.06 -22.53 6.38
CA LYS A 146 -8.44 -21.39 5.69
C LYS A 146 -7.46 -21.89 4.64
N ARG A 147 -7.24 -21.09 3.59
CA ARG A 147 -6.25 -21.38 2.56
C ARG A 147 -5.21 -20.27 2.54
N PHE A 148 -3.95 -20.67 2.47
CA PHE A 148 -2.85 -19.74 2.34
C PHE A 148 -2.80 -19.14 0.93
N PHE A 149 -2.62 -17.84 0.85
CA PHE A 149 -2.39 -17.11 -0.38
C PHE A 149 -1.03 -16.39 -0.28
N PHE A 150 -0.05 -16.89 -0.99
CA PHE A 150 1.28 -16.29 -1.06
C PHE A 150 1.40 -15.44 -2.33
N PRO A 151 1.51 -14.11 -2.24
CA PRO A 151 2.02 -13.31 -3.34
C PRO A 151 3.43 -13.77 -3.71
N GLY A 152 3.79 -13.67 -5.00
CA GLY A 152 5.09 -14.16 -5.44
C GLY A 152 5.31 -13.95 -6.93
N PHE A 153 6.42 -14.50 -7.44
CA PHE A 153 6.94 -14.17 -8.77
C PHE A 153 6.76 -15.27 -9.81
N THR A 154 6.20 -16.41 -9.43
CA THR A 154 6.07 -17.58 -10.30
C THR A 154 4.60 -17.88 -10.62
N ALA A 155 4.36 -18.73 -11.61
CA ALA A 155 3.03 -19.18 -11.96
C ALA A 155 2.37 -20.09 -10.88
N ARG A 156 3.13 -20.53 -9.87
CA ARG A 156 2.65 -21.34 -8.75
C ARG A 156 2.33 -20.52 -7.49
N THR A 157 2.45 -19.20 -7.57
CA THR A 157 2.11 -18.23 -6.51
C THR A 157 0.98 -17.31 -6.93
N GLY A 158 0.52 -16.44 -6.02
CA GLY A 158 -0.59 -15.52 -6.27
C GLY A 158 -0.26 -14.33 -7.17
N GLY A 159 0.99 -14.19 -7.62
CA GLY A 159 1.43 -13.05 -8.41
C GLY A 159 1.61 -11.78 -7.58
N LEU A 160 1.77 -10.65 -8.26
CA LEU A 160 1.97 -9.33 -7.65
C LEU A 160 0.68 -8.51 -7.74
N LEU A 161 0.35 -7.84 -6.64
CA LEU A 161 -0.82 -6.95 -6.58
C LEU A 161 -0.70 -5.82 -7.60
N ARG A 162 -1.76 -5.66 -8.43
CA ARG A 162 -1.80 -4.66 -9.48
C ARG A 162 -3.24 -4.32 -9.84
N GLU A 163 -3.54 -3.05 -9.98
CA GLU A 163 -4.77 -2.56 -10.59
C GLU A 163 -4.78 -2.92 -12.09
N ARG A 164 -5.95 -3.30 -12.62
CA ARG A 164 -6.10 -3.81 -14.00
C ARG A 164 -5.48 -2.90 -15.06
N ASP A 165 -5.69 -1.61 -14.93
CA ASP A 165 -5.31 -0.60 -15.92
C ASP A 165 -4.05 0.21 -15.55
N LEU A 166 -3.36 -0.14 -14.47
CA LEU A 166 -2.18 0.58 -13.97
C LEU A 166 -1.11 0.82 -15.03
N PRO A 167 -0.70 -0.15 -15.88
CA PRO A 167 0.29 0.12 -16.92
C PRO A 167 -0.18 1.16 -17.93
N ALA A 168 -1.46 1.10 -18.33
CA ALA A 168 -2.03 2.06 -19.27
C ALA A 168 -2.13 3.47 -18.65
N GLN A 169 -2.49 3.56 -17.36
CA GLN A 169 -2.51 4.83 -16.62
C GLN A 169 -1.10 5.45 -16.56
N ARG A 170 -0.10 4.65 -16.22
CA ARG A 170 1.31 5.07 -16.19
C ARG A 170 1.73 5.62 -17.56
N ASP A 171 1.50 4.87 -18.62
CA ASP A 171 1.94 5.24 -19.97
C ASP A 171 1.22 6.51 -20.46
N ALA A 172 -0.08 6.64 -20.18
CA ALA A 172 -0.86 7.83 -20.48
C ALA A 172 -0.35 9.05 -19.69
N TRP A 173 -0.06 8.90 -18.41
CA TRP A 173 0.47 9.98 -17.58
C TRP A 173 1.87 10.43 -18.04
N LEU A 174 2.75 9.49 -18.38
CA LEU A 174 4.07 9.80 -18.92
C LEU A 174 4.00 10.56 -20.27
N ALA A 175 3.01 10.27 -21.10
CA ALA A 175 2.79 10.95 -22.38
C ALA A 175 2.17 12.35 -22.20
N ASP A 176 1.35 12.58 -21.16
CA ASP A 176 0.72 13.87 -20.88
C ASP A 176 1.64 14.79 -20.08
N THR A 177 2.45 15.58 -20.78
CA THR A 177 3.39 16.52 -20.17
C THR A 177 2.70 17.55 -19.26
N THR A 178 1.46 17.94 -19.55
CA THR A 178 0.71 18.94 -18.79
C THR A 178 0.23 18.35 -17.47
N ALA A 179 -0.43 17.18 -17.50
CA ALA A 179 -0.85 16.45 -16.31
C ALA A 179 0.36 16.14 -15.41
N ARG A 180 1.44 15.61 -16.01
CA ARG A 180 2.67 15.29 -15.30
C ARG A 180 3.27 16.49 -14.57
N LYS A 181 3.41 17.64 -15.23
CA LYS A 181 3.91 18.86 -14.59
C LYS A 181 3.03 19.34 -13.44
N ARG A 182 1.71 19.31 -13.65
CA ARG A 182 0.73 19.70 -12.62
C ARG A 182 0.83 18.81 -11.37
N ASP A 183 0.82 17.49 -11.56
CA ASP A 183 0.80 16.52 -10.47
C ASP A 183 2.13 16.55 -9.71
N LEU A 184 3.26 16.62 -10.39
CA LEU A 184 4.58 16.76 -9.78
C LEU A 184 4.72 18.08 -9.01
N ALA A 185 4.21 19.19 -9.56
CA ALA A 185 4.25 20.48 -8.87
C ALA A 185 3.45 20.45 -7.56
N ARG A 186 2.32 19.71 -7.52
CA ARG A 186 1.53 19.51 -6.29
C ARG A 186 2.34 18.77 -5.20
N LEU A 187 3.23 17.87 -5.61
CA LEU A 187 4.15 17.16 -4.70
C LEU A 187 5.39 17.99 -4.32
N GLY A 188 5.52 19.21 -4.83
CA GLY A 188 6.73 20.01 -4.67
C GLY A 188 7.90 19.57 -5.56
N VAL A 189 7.64 18.73 -6.56
CA VAL A 189 8.64 18.21 -7.49
C VAL A 189 8.77 19.14 -8.69
N THR A 190 9.96 19.74 -8.85
CA THR A 190 10.33 20.50 -10.06
C THR A 190 11.47 19.80 -10.76
N VAL A 191 11.16 19.16 -11.89
CA VAL A 191 12.13 18.35 -12.63
C VAL A 191 13.06 19.25 -13.45
N ASP A 192 14.37 19.11 -13.23
CA ASP A 192 15.39 19.60 -14.13
C ASP A 192 15.65 18.54 -15.21
N GLY A 193 15.33 18.86 -16.47
CA GLY A 193 15.48 17.93 -17.59
C GLY A 193 16.93 17.54 -17.92
N GLY A 194 17.92 18.24 -17.35
CA GLY A 194 19.34 17.91 -17.49
C GLY A 194 19.91 17.07 -16.33
N ALA A 195 19.11 16.82 -15.29
CA ALA A 195 19.52 16.07 -14.12
C ALA A 195 18.95 14.66 -14.10
N LEU A 196 19.71 13.70 -13.58
CA LEU A 196 19.20 12.37 -13.23
C LEU A 196 18.19 12.49 -12.07
N GLN A 197 17.07 11.79 -12.19
CA GLN A 197 15.99 11.81 -11.22
C GLN A 197 16.01 10.52 -10.40
N LEU A 198 16.24 10.62 -9.09
CA LEU A 198 16.26 9.47 -8.19
C LEU A 198 15.24 9.65 -7.08
N SER A 199 14.54 8.58 -6.69
CA SER A 199 13.75 8.53 -5.46
C SER A 199 14.47 7.71 -4.39
N LEU A 200 14.40 8.15 -3.13
CA LEU A 200 14.95 7.44 -1.98
C LEU A 200 13.87 7.25 -0.92
N PHE A 201 13.38 6.01 -0.83
CA PHE A 201 12.49 5.57 0.23
C PHE A 201 13.01 4.23 0.77
N SER A 202 13.88 4.28 1.78
CA SER A 202 14.59 3.12 2.31
C SER A 202 14.47 3.02 3.83
N TYR A 203 14.94 1.92 4.41
CA TYR A 203 15.21 1.83 5.84
C TYR A 203 16.42 2.67 6.20
N GLU A 204 16.63 2.89 7.50
CA GLU A 204 17.86 3.51 8.02
C GLU A 204 19.05 2.62 7.66
N SER A 205 20.05 3.22 7.02
CA SER A 205 21.26 2.52 6.63
C SER A 205 22.43 3.50 6.51
N PRO A 206 23.63 3.15 7.01
CA PRO A 206 24.84 3.93 6.79
C PRO A 206 25.17 4.12 5.30
N SER A 207 24.72 3.24 4.43
CA SER A 207 24.91 3.34 2.98
C SER A 207 24.28 4.60 2.37
N ILE A 208 23.31 5.22 3.03
CA ILE A 208 22.69 6.47 2.57
C ILE A 208 23.75 7.60 2.55
N ALA A 209 24.62 7.67 3.53
CA ALA A 209 25.70 8.67 3.56
C ALA A 209 26.65 8.47 2.37
N THR A 210 27.07 7.22 2.12
CA THR A 210 27.91 6.87 0.97
C THR A 210 27.22 7.19 -0.37
N LEU A 211 25.91 6.93 -0.47
CA LEU A 211 25.10 7.29 -1.64
C LEU A 211 25.11 8.81 -1.86
N ILE A 212 24.86 9.60 -0.82
CA ILE A 212 24.87 11.07 -0.89
C ILE A 212 26.24 11.58 -1.37
N ASP A 213 27.34 11.04 -0.84
CA ASP A 213 28.69 11.40 -1.26
C ASP A 213 28.96 11.06 -2.73
N ALA A 214 28.55 9.86 -3.17
CA ALA A 214 28.68 9.43 -4.56
C ALA A 214 27.87 10.28 -5.52
N LEU A 215 26.61 10.62 -5.18
CA LEU A 215 25.76 11.48 -5.98
C LEU A 215 26.27 12.92 -6.01
N ALA A 216 26.85 13.41 -4.93
CA ALA A 216 27.48 14.75 -4.90
C ALA A 216 28.71 14.86 -5.80
N ALA A 217 29.45 13.76 -5.98
CA ALA A 217 30.62 13.66 -6.85
C ALA A 217 30.28 13.24 -8.28
N HIS A 218 29.00 13.04 -8.62
CA HIS A 218 28.59 12.57 -9.93
C HIS A 218 28.92 13.57 -11.03
N ALA A 219 29.18 13.09 -12.27
CA ALA A 219 29.56 13.94 -13.40
C ALA A 219 28.38 14.77 -13.97
N GLN A 220 27.16 14.28 -13.79
CA GLN A 220 25.93 14.96 -14.22
C GLN A 220 25.17 15.46 -13.02
N PRO A 221 24.36 16.52 -13.13
CA PRO A 221 23.44 16.94 -12.07
C PRO A 221 22.48 15.81 -11.67
N VAL A 222 22.21 15.72 -10.39
CA VAL A 222 21.31 14.71 -9.80
C VAL A 222 20.29 15.41 -8.91
N GLN A 223 19.01 15.07 -9.10
CA GLN A 223 17.93 15.40 -8.18
C GLN A 223 17.52 14.14 -7.41
N LEU A 224 17.69 14.18 -6.10
CA LEU A 224 17.28 13.09 -5.20
C LEU A 224 16.03 13.51 -4.43
N TRP A 225 14.95 12.81 -4.67
CA TRP A 225 13.64 13.02 -4.05
C TRP A 225 13.50 12.10 -2.84
N VAL A 226 13.37 12.69 -1.65
CA VAL A 226 13.31 11.96 -0.38
C VAL A 226 12.00 12.28 0.32
N PRO A 227 10.98 11.40 0.23
CA PRO A 227 9.78 11.54 1.05
C PRO A 227 10.11 11.48 2.54
N GLU A 228 9.33 12.18 3.36
CA GLU A 228 9.43 12.06 4.83
C GLU A 228 9.29 10.59 5.23
N SER A 229 10.37 10.04 5.77
CA SER A 229 10.53 8.63 6.12
C SER A 229 11.72 8.45 7.04
N ARG A 230 11.96 7.22 7.50
CA ARG A 230 13.15 6.90 8.31
C ARG A 230 14.47 7.19 7.60
N SER A 231 14.53 7.06 6.27
CA SER A 231 15.75 7.40 5.50
C SER A 231 16.14 8.87 5.60
N LEU A 232 15.18 9.76 5.90
CA LEU A 232 15.46 11.19 6.06
C LEU A 232 16.35 11.48 7.26
N THR A 233 16.24 10.74 8.36
CA THR A 233 17.08 10.88 9.55
C THR A 233 18.55 10.69 9.20
N VAL A 234 18.88 9.60 8.51
CA VAL A 234 20.25 9.28 8.11
C VAL A 234 20.77 10.28 7.07
N ALA A 235 19.91 10.71 6.14
CA ALA A 235 20.28 11.76 5.18
C ALA A 235 20.60 13.11 5.88
N ALA A 236 19.83 13.46 6.92
CA ALA A 236 20.06 14.66 7.73
C ALA A 236 21.40 14.60 8.47
N GLU A 237 21.74 13.45 9.06
CA GLU A 237 23.02 13.21 9.71
C GLU A 237 24.19 13.33 8.72
N ALA A 238 24.09 12.69 7.55
CA ALA A 238 25.10 12.73 6.49
C ALA A 238 25.34 14.15 5.95
N LEU A 239 24.32 15.01 6.00
CA LEU A 239 24.39 16.40 5.56
C LEU A 239 24.69 17.38 6.71
N GLY A 240 24.79 16.89 7.95
CA GLY A 240 25.09 17.69 9.14
C GLY A 240 24.04 18.74 9.47
N ARG A 241 22.78 18.53 9.08
CA ARG A 241 21.67 19.47 9.33
C ARG A 241 20.32 18.76 9.44
N ALA A 242 19.42 19.32 10.23
CA ALA A 242 18.03 18.87 10.26
C ALA A 242 17.36 19.12 8.90
N LEU A 243 16.52 18.17 8.50
CA LEU A 243 15.76 18.19 7.26
C LEU A 243 14.26 18.06 7.55
N ARG A 244 13.45 18.78 6.76
CA ARG A 244 11.97 18.73 6.82
C ARG A 244 11.39 18.89 5.42
N ALA A 245 10.13 18.54 5.24
CA ALA A 245 9.42 18.74 3.99
C ALA A 245 9.59 20.18 3.44
N GLY A 246 9.87 20.27 2.14
CA GLY A 246 10.15 21.52 1.44
C GLY A 246 11.62 21.95 1.44
N ASP A 247 12.48 21.31 2.22
CA ASP A 247 13.90 21.63 2.20
C ASP A 247 14.57 21.16 0.91
N VAL A 248 15.48 21.99 0.41
CA VAL A 248 16.38 21.66 -0.70
C VAL A 248 17.82 21.85 -0.25
N VAL A 249 18.63 20.82 -0.38
CA VAL A 249 20.05 20.84 -0.06
C VAL A 249 20.88 20.58 -1.30
N ARG A 250 21.85 21.46 -1.58
CA ARG A 250 22.78 21.30 -2.72
C ARG A 250 24.16 20.96 -2.21
N ARG A 251 24.79 19.94 -2.83
CA ARG A 251 26.16 19.51 -2.54
C ARG A 251 26.79 18.94 -3.80
N GLY A 252 27.75 19.64 -4.39
CA GLY A 252 28.32 19.23 -5.68
C GLY A 252 27.25 19.10 -6.77
N ALA A 253 27.19 17.96 -7.43
CA ALA A 253 26.19 17.66 -8.45
C ALA A 253 24.80 17.33 -7.86
N LEU A 254 24.71 17.03 -6.57
CA LEU A 254 23.47 16.61 -5.91
C LEU A 254 22.59 17.80 -5.51
N SER A 255 21.32 17.74 -5.85
CA SER A 255 20.23 18.50 -5.25
C SER A 255 19.28 17.51 -4.55
N LEU A 256 19.32 17.45 -3.22
CA LEU A 256 18.40 16.64 -2.41
C LEU A 256 17.17 17.47 -2.07
N HIS A 257 16.00 16.95 -2.37
CA HIS A 257 14.71 17.57 -2.12
C HIS A 257 13.90 16.72 -1.15
N VAL A 258 13.46 17.31 -0.05
CA VAL A 258 12.61 16.62 0.93
C VAL A 258 11.16 16.86 0.57
N LEU A 259 10.44 15.77 0.33
CA LEU A 259 9.01 15.79 0.01
C LEU A 259 8.19 15.52 1.26
N ALA A 260 7.03 16.16 1.38
CA ALA A 260 6.04 15.79 2.38
C ALA A 260 5.60 14.34 2.21
N PHE A 261 5.09 13.76 3.27
CA PHE A 261 4.43 12.46 3.16
C PHE A 261 3.28 12.54 2.16
N MET A 262 3.16 11.55 1.28
CA MET A 262 2.21 11.55 0.17
C MET A 262 1.37 10.28 0.17
N ASP A 263 0.22 10.33 -0.52
CA ASP A 263 -0.60 9.14 -0.70
C ASP A 263 0.02 8.16 -1.72
N GLN A 264 -0.60 6.99 -1.84
CA GLN A 264 -0.06 5.93 -2.69
C GLN A 264 -0.12 6.26 -4.19
N ASP A 265 -1.12 6.99 -4.66
CA ASP A 265 -1.24 7.36 -6.07
C ASP A 265 -0.18 8.42 -6.44
N ASP A 266 0.07 9.36 -5.55
CA ASP A 266 1.12 10.35 -5.67
C ASP A 266 2.53 9.72 -5.61
N TYR A 267 2.70 8.71 -4.77
CA TYR A 267 3.95 7.95 -4.72
C TYR A 267 4.20 7.19 -6.03
N ASP A 268 3.16 6.63 -6.64
CA ASP A 268 3.28 6.02 -7.96
C ASP A 268 3.75 7.02 -9.03
N HIS A 269 3.21 8.25 -9.04
CA HIS A 269 3.66 9.32 -9.93
C HIS A 269 5.14 9.67 -9.74
N LEU A 270 5.61 9.71 -8.49
CA LEU A 270 7.03 9.92 -8.19
C LEU A 270 7.89 8.79 -8.75
N LEU A 271 7.50 7.53 -8.54
CA LEU A 271 8.22 6.36 -9.06
C LEU A 271 8.27 6.35 -10.60
N TRP A 272 7.18 6.72 -11.27
CA TRP A 272 7.14 6.78 -12.73
C TRP A 272 8.04 7.88 -13.30
N GLN A 273 8.18 8.99 -12.57
CA GLN A 273 9.01 10.12 -12.99
C GLN A 273 10.50 9.84 -12.88
N CYS A 274 10.94 9.06 -11.90
CA CYS A 274 12.35 8.86 -11.61
C CYS A 274 13.05 7.91 -12.60
N ASP A 275 14.34 8.13 -12.84
CA ASP A 275 15.19 7.26 -13.64
C ASP A 275 15.66 6.04 -12.85
N LEU A 276 15.76 6.18 -11.51
CA LEU A 276 16.10 5.10 -10.58
C LEU A 276 15.30 5.26 -9.29
N ASN A 277 14.71 4.18 -8.82
CA ASN A 277 13.96 4.13 -7.57
C ASN A 277 14.69 3.27 -6.52
N ILE A 278 14.95 3.84 -5.35
CA ILE A 278 15.46 3.11 -4.18
C ILE A 278 14.27 2.93 -3.24
N VAL A 279 13.83 1.69 -3.06
CA VAL A 279 12.59 1.36 -2.35
C VAL A 279 12.81 0.34 -1.25
N ARG A 280 11.85 0.24 -0.31
CA ARG A 280 11.85 -0.69 0.81
C ARG A 280 10.50 -1.35 0.98
N GLY A 281 10.46 -2.37 1.84
CA GLY A 281 9.24 -3.07 2.21
C GLY A 281 8.57 -3.77 1.03
N GLU A 282 7.30 -4.13 1.19
CA GLU A 282 6.58 -4.91 0.19
C GLU A 282 5.85 -4.01 -0.82
N ASP A 283 4.98 -3.10 -0.35
CA ASP A 283 4.16 -2.27 -1.25
C ASP A 283 5.02 -1.44 -2.20
N SER A 284 5.99 -0.67 -1.69
CA SER A 284 6.85 0.17 -2.56
C SER A 284 7.74 -0.64 -3.50
N PHE A 285 8.17 -1.85 -3.11
CA PHE A 285 8.90 -2.76 -4.00
C PHE A 285 8.03 -3.23 -5.17
N VAL A 286 6.78 -3.65 -4.91
CA VAL A 286 5.83 -4.04 -5.96
C VAL A 286 5.53 -2.86 -6.88
N ARG A 287 5.32 -1.66 -6.32
CA ARG A 287 5.04 -0.44 -7.10
C ARG A 287 6.21 -0.02 -7.98
N ALA A 288 7.44 -0.15 -7.50
CA ALA A 288 8.64 0.13 -8.30
C ALA A 288 8.78 -0.82 -9.50
N GLN A 289 8.37 -2.07 -9.38
CA GLN A 289 8.32 -2.98 -10.53
C GLN A 289 7.28 -2.51 -11.56
N TRP A 290 6.07 -2.13 -11.13
CA TRP A 290 5.05 -1.61 -12.01
C TRP A 290 5.37 -0.23 -12.59
N ALA A 291 6.28 0.53 -11.96
CA ALA A 291 6.81 1.76 -12.55
C ALA A 291 7.66 1.47 -13.80
N ALA A 292 8.15 0.25 -13.98
CA ALA A 292 9.00 -0.18 -15.10
C ALA A 292 10.24 0.73 -15.26
N ARG A 293 10.85 1.10 -14.14
CA ARG A 293 12.10 1.86 -14.05
C ARG A 293 13.15 1.02 -13.32
N PRO A 294 14.45 1.26 -13.54
CA PRO A 294 15.50 0.69 -12.70
C PRO A 294 15.20 0.92 -11.22
N MET A 295 15.47 -0.10 -10.40
CA MET A 295 15.25 0.01 -8.97
C MET A 295 16.32 -0.71 -8.16
N LEU A 296 16.52 -0.26 -6.92
CA LEU A 296 17.25 -0.95 -5.87
C LEU A 296 16.28 -1.24 -4.73
N TRP A 297 16.23 -2.48 -4.30
CA TRP A 297 15.40 -2.89 -3.18
C TRP A 297 16.21 -3.01 -1.90
N HIS A 298 15.89 -2.20 -0.91
CA HIS A 298 16.45 -2.31 0.42
C HIS A 298 15.54 -3.23 1.25
N ILE A 299 15.92 -4.51 1.31
CA ILE A 299 15.17 -5.51 2.07
C ILE A 299 15.23 -5.21 3.57
N TYR A 300 14.23 -5.66 4.31
CA TYR A 300 14.24 -5.62 5.77
C TYR A 300 15.38 -6.51 6.28
N PRO A 301 16.25 -6.00 7.17
CA PRO A 301 17.27 -6.83 7.80
C PRO A 301 16.59 -7.98 8.56
N GLN A 302 16.83 -9.20 8.12
CA GLN A 302 16.44 -10.37 8.90
C GLN A 302 17.62 -10.71 9.77
N ASP A 303 17.44 -10.72 11.09
CA ASP A 303 18.42 -11.28 11.98
C ASP A 303 18.57 -12.76 11.61
N ALA A 304 19.77 -13.15 11.20
CA ALA A 304 20.09 -14.56 10.98
C ALA A 304 19.93 -15.26 12.34
N GLY A 305 18.81 -15.99 12.51
CA GLY A 305 18.54 -16.84 13.67
C GLY A 305 19.47 -18.05 13.71
#